data_7cddcd3cbb3aa3f5de0d0f2336b7040d
#
_entry.id   7cddcd3cbb3aa3f5de0d0f2336b7040d
#
_cell.length_a   1.000
_cell.length_b   1.000
_cell.length_c   1.000
_cell.angle_alpha   90.00
_cell.angle_beta   90.00
_cell.angle_gamma   90.00
#
_symmetry.space_group_name_H-M   'P 1'
#
loop_
_entity.id
_entity.type
_entity.pdbx_description
1 polymer ?
#
loop_
_entity_poly.entity_id
_entity_poly.type
_entity_poly.pdbx_seq_one_letter_code
_entity_poly.pdbx_strand_id
1 'polypeptide(L)'
;LTWEDLPLDAIRDAFIFWISVTGLSKEPSRSAHHAALGTRDRRRFTIADLDYRPMFWKDKETAHREVSRILPKVTVAIGNREECEVAIGERDPERAADALLEAGVELAIVKQGLEGTLAKTRTERVEMPVTSVETKNGLGAGDAFGGAICHGLLSGWSLEKTIFAASTAGAIVSSRLECST
;
A
#
# COMPACT_ATOMS: atom_id res chain seq x y z
N LEU A 1 11.96 -5.24 16.10
CA LEU A 1 10.76 -6.03 16.22
C LEU A 1 11.09 -7.47 15.86
N THR A 2 10.84 -8.42 16.76
CA THR A 2 10.99 -9.86 16.52
C THR A 2 9.61 -10.52 16.41
N TRP A 3 9.55 -11.77 16.01
CA TRP A 3 8.28 -12.50 15.92
C TRP A 3 7.65 -12.73 17.32
N GLU A 4 8.46 -12.81 18.38
CA GLU A 4 8.02 -12.97 19.76
C GLU A 4 7.30 -11.73 20.31
N ASP A 5 7.59 -10.56 19.74
CA ASP A 5 6.95 -9.29 20.12
C ASP A 5 5.54 -9.14 19.50
N LEU A 6 5.14 -10.06 18.59
CA LEU A 6 3.91 -9.90 17.83
C LEU A 6 2.67 -10.29 18.63
N PRO A 7 1.64 -9.42 18.72
CA PRO A 7 0.35 -9.77 19.30
C PRO A 7 -0.46 -10.61 18.29
N LEU A 8 -0.11 -11.88 18.12
CA LEU A 8 -0.60 -12.75 17.04
C LEU A 8 -2.14 -12.81 16.97
N ASP A 9 -2.82 -12.89 18.12
CA ASP A 9 -4.29 -12.90 18.17
C ASP A 9 -4.88 -11.59 17.64
N ALA A 10 -4.32 -10.44 18.04
CA ALA A 10 -4.76 -9.15 17.53
C ALA A 10 -4.50 -9.00 16.02
N ILE A 11 -3.35 -9.51 15.51
CA ILE A 11 -3.04 -9.51 14.08
C ILE A 11 -4.05 -10.37 13.32
N ARG A 12 -4.37 -11.56 13.83
CA ARG A 12 -5.33 -12.46 13.20
C ARG A 12 -6.72 -11.86 13.14
N ASP A 13 -7.18 -11.22 14.22
CA ASP A 13 -8.58 -10.85 14.41
C ASP A 13 -8.89 -9.39 14.07
N ALA A 14 -7.87 -8.57 13.76
CA ALA A 14 -8.06 -7.19 13.31
C ALA A 14 -8.90 -7.11 12.02
N PHE A 15 -9.76 -6.10 11.90
CA PHE A 15 -10.49 -5.83 10.65
C PHE A 15 -9.55 -5.43 9.52
N ILE A 16 -8.53 -4.63 9.83
CA ILE A 16 -7.45 -4.27 8.91
C ILE A 16 -6.11 -4.65 9.53
N PHE A 17 -5.25 -5.25 8.74
CA PHE A 17 -3.85 -5.42 9.04
C PHE A 17 -3.02 -4.74 7.95
N TRP A 18 -2.23 -3.74 8.34
CA TRP A 18 -1.41 -2.93 7.44
C TRP A 18 0.06 -3.18 7.69
N ILE A 19 0.81 -3.44 6.63
CA ILE A 19 2.27 -3.50 6.68
C ILE A 19 2.88 -2.53 5.66
N SER A 20 4.05 -1.98 5.99
CA SER A 20 4.93 -1.32 5.04
C SER A 20 6.03 -2.27 4.60
N VAL A 21 6.32 -2.36 3.30
CA VAL A 21 7.38 -3.25 2.80
C VAL A 21 8.77 -2.84 3.26
N THR A 22 8.95 -1.60 3.70
CA THR A 22 10.20 -1.17 4.38
C THR A 22 10.53 -2.08 5.57
N GLY A 23 9.53 -2.63 6.27
CA GLY A 23 9.71 -3.59 7.35
C GLY A 23 10.35 -4.92 6.94
N LEU A 24 10.31 -5.26 5.64
CA LEU A 24 10.96 -6.45 5.08
C LEU A 24 12.45 -6.25 4.76
N SER A 25 12.97 -5.04 4.88
CA SER A 25 14.32 -4.71 4.41
C SER A 25 15.42 -5.42 5.19
N LYS A 26 15.26 -5.63 6.49
CA LYS A 26 16.29 -6.19 7.39
C LYS A 26 15.70 -7.10 8.46
N GLU A 27 16.53 -8.08 8.89
CA GLU A 27 16.25 -8.85 10.10
C GLU A 27 16.47 -8.00 11.37
N PRO A 28 15.74 -8.31 12.45
CA PRO A 28 14.74 -9.38 12.62
C PRO A 28 13.33 -9.00 12.12
N SER A 29 13.12 -7.76 11.69
CA SER A 29 11.80 -7.23 11.27
C SER A 29 11.23 -8.02 10.09
N ARG A 30 12.05 -8.43 9.12
CA ARG A 30 11.62 -9.23 7.97
C ARG A 30 10.94 -10.52 8.42
N SER A 31 11.59 -11.29 9.27
CA SER A 31 11.03 -12.54 9.81
C SER A 31 9.74 -12.30 10.58
N ALA A 32 9.66 -11.22 11.36
CA ALA A 32 8.43 -10.84 12.06
C ALA A 32 7.28 -10.51 11.10
N HIS A 33 7.54 -9.78 10.00
CA HIS A 33 6.51 -9.50 8.98
C HIS A 33 6.01 -10.77 8.30
N HIS A 34 6.90 -11.70 7.95
CA HIS A 34 6.49 -12.98 7.37
C HIS A 34 5.65 -13.84 8.35
N ALA A 35 6.00 -13.83 9.64
CA ALA A 35 5.22 -14.52 10.68
C ALA A 35 3.84 -13.86 10.86
N ALA A 36 3.77 -12.53 10.91
CA ALA A 36 2.52 -11.78 10.99
C ALA A 36 1.60 -12.08 9.82
N LEU A 37 2.11 -12.05 8.58
CA LEU A 37 1.35 -12.38 7.38
C LEU A 37 0.91 -13.85 7.35
N GLY A 38 1.72 -14.78 7.86
CA GLY A 38 1.35 -16.18 8.05
C GLY A 38 0.18 -16.34 9.03
N THR A 39 0.24 -15.64 10.18
CA THR A 39 -0.85 -15.62 11.18
C THR A 39 -2.12 -14.97 10.66
N ARG A 40 -1.99 -13.92 9.86
CA ARG A 40 -3.10 -13.21 9.24
C ARG A 40 -3.87 -14.07 8.25
N ASP A 41 -3.20 -15.03 7.60
CA ASP A 41 -3.78 -15.99 6.67
C ASP A 41 -4.67 -15.30 5.61
N ARG A 42 -4.17 -14.19 5.06
CA ARG A 42 -4.84 -13.44 3.99
C ARG A 42 -6.28 -12.97 4.31
N ARG A 43 -6.63 -12.83 5.59
CA ARG A 43 -7.95 -12.29 5.97
C ARG A 43 -8.13 -10.86 5.43
N ARG A 44 -9.34 -10.51 5.06
CA ARG A 44 -9.73 -9.17 4.66
C ARG A 44 -9.71 -8.23 5.88
N PHE A 45 -9.12 -7.09 5.82
CA PHE A 45 -8.27 -6.54 4.76
C PHE A 45 -6.82 -6.65 5.20
N THR A 46 -6.00 -7.31 4.39
CA THR A 46 -4.55 -7.35 4.61
C THR A 46 -3.90 -6.46 3.56
N ILE A 47 -3.31 -5.36 4.01
CA ILE A 47 -2.82 -4.27 3.14
C ILE A 47 -1.30 -4.23 3.16
N ALA A 48 -0.68 -4.20 1.99
CA ALA A 48 0.73 -3.88 1.80
C ALA A 48 0.88 -2.48 1.20
N ASP A 49 1.51 -1.58 1.94
CA ASP A 49 2.06 -0.34 1.41
C ASP A 49 3.44 -0.65 0.82
N LEU A 50 3.58 -0.45 -0.49
CA LEU A 50 4.78 -0.76 -1.25
C LEU A 50 5.93 0.23 -1.01
N ASP A 51 5.84 1.07 -0.02
CA ASP A 51 6.75 2.11 0.45
C ASP A 51 8.23 1.69 0.34
N TYR A 52 8.77 1.73 -0.87
CA TYR A 52 10.15 1.40 -1.15
C TYR A 52 11.06 2.58 -0.79
N ARG A 53 12.00 2.33 0.14
CA ARG A 53 13.03 3.30 0.56
C ARG A 53 14.40 2.73 0.25
N PRO A 54 15.05 3.13 -0.87
CA PRO A 54 16.32 2.53 -1.34
C PRO A 54 17.38 2.42 -0.25
N MET A 55 17.47 3.42 0.65
CA MET A 55 18.46 3.49 1.72
C MET A 55 18.38 2.37 2.76
N PHE A 56 17.26 1.65 2.83
CA PHE A 56 17.08 0.54 3.78
C PHE A 56 17.37 -0.82 3.17
N TRP A 57 17.45 -0.90 1.83
CA TRP A 57 17.65 -2.14 1.10
C TRP A 57 19.10 -2.32 0.67
N LYS A 58 19.54 -3.57 0.56
CA LYS A 58 20.86 -3.88 0.01
C LYS A 58 20.94 -3.51 -1.48
N ASP A 59 19.92 -3.88 -2.22
CA ASP A 59 19.75 -3.66 -3.65
C ASP A 59 18.27 -3.81 -4.04
N LYS A 60 17.94 -3.42 -5.28
CA LYS A 60 16.57 -3.45 -5.83
C LYS A 60 16.08 -4.90 -6.02
N GLU A 61 16.98 -5.82 -6.39
CA GLU A 61 16.65 -7.24 -6.56
C GLU A 61 16.24 -7.89 -5.23
N THR A 62 16.92 -7.54 -4.14
CA THR A 62 16.52 -8.01 -2.81
C THR A 62 15.15 -7.48 -2.41
N ALA A 63 14.86 -6.21 -2.67
CA ALA A 63 13.55 -5.63 -2.43
C ALA A 63 12.47 -6.34 -3.26
N HIS A 64 12.69 -6.48 -4.56
CA HIS A 64 11.78 -7.20 -5.48
C HIS A 64 11.47 -8.61 -4.96
N ARG A 65 12.48 -9.39 -4.63
CA ARG A 65 12.32 -10.76 -4.15
C ARG A 65 11.48 -10.85 -2.87
N GLU A 66 11.75 -9.97 -1.89
CA GLU A 66 11.02 -10.01 -0.61
C GLU A 66 9.58 -9.50 -0.77
N VAL A 67 9.36 -8.47 -1.59
CA VAL A 67 8.01 -7.96 -1.87
C VAL A 67 7.19 -8.99 -2.65
N SER A 68 7.75 -9.59 -3.70
CA SER A 68 7.06 -10.63 -4.49
C SER A 68 6.58 -11.80 -3.63
N ARG A 69 7.30 -12.16 -2.56
CA ARG A 69 6.93 -13.24 -1.64
C ARG A 69 5.69 -12.94 -0.81
N ILE A 70 5.39 -11.67 -0.55
CA ILE A 70 4.25 -11.29 0.28
C ILE A 70 3.00 -10.96 -0.52
N LEU A 71 3.11 -10.63 -1.82
CA LEU A 71 1.95 -10.28 -2.64
C LEU A 71 0.83 -11.33 -2.60
N PRO A 72 1.11 -12.66 -2.67
CA PRO A 72 0.05 -13.68 -2.55
C PRO A 72 -0.62 -13.74 -1.16
N LYS A 73 -0.03 -13.07 -0.15
CA LYS A 73 -0.50 -13.09 1.25
C LYS A 73 -1.30 -11.85 1.62
N VAL A 74 -1.41 -10.88 0.72
CA VAL A 74 -2.14 -9.63 0.95
C VAL A 74 -3.35 -9.52 0.03
N THR A 75 -4.34 -8.74 0.43
CA THR A 75 -5.56 -8.52 -0.35
C THR A 75 -5.54 -7.16 -1.05
N VAL A 76 -4.80 -6.20 -0.51
CA VAL A 76 -4.67 -4.85 -1.07
C VAL A 76 -3.19 -4.50 -1.17
N ALA A 77 -2.77 -3.96 -2.32
CA ALA A 77 -1.45 -3.37 -2.50
C ALA A 77 -1.57 -1.92 -2.94
N ILE A 78 -0.81 -1.04 -2.29
CA ILE A 78 -0.80 0.40 -2.56
C ILE A 78 0.62 0.83 -2.83
N GLY A 79 0.88 1.47 -3.96
CA GLY A 79 2.20 1.97 -4.29
C GLY A 79 2.18 3.08 -5.33
N ASN A 80 3.29 3.78 -5.51
CA ASN A 80 3.52 4.62 -6.66
C ASN A 80 4.15 3.80 -7.80
N ARG A 81 4.38 4.44 -8.97
CA ARG A 81 4.95 3.78 -10.15
C ARG A 81 6.32 3.14 -9.90
N GLU A 82 7.18 3.81 -9.12
CA GLU A 82 8.52 3.29 -8.79
C GLU A 82 8.43 2.11 -7.82
N GLU A 83 7.56 2.21 -6.83
CA GLU A 83 7.28 1.14 -5.87
C GLU A 83 6.70 -0.09 -6.57
N CYS A 84 5.80 0.08 -7.53
CA CYS A 84 5.29 -1.01 -8.37
C CYS A 84 6.40 -1.62 -9.24
N GLU A 85 7.26 -0.80 -9.86
CA GLU A 85 8.40 -1.31 -10.62
C GLU A 85 9.32 -2.19 -9.76
N VAL A 86 9.55 -1.81 -8.50
CA VAL A 86 10.31 -2.65 -7.56
C VAL A 86 9.54 -3.92 -7.20
N ALA A 87 8.25 -3.81 -6.92
CA ALA A 87 7.44 -4.94 -6.46
C ALA A 87 7.24 -6.03 -7.51
N ILE A 88 6.95 -5.64 -8.76
CA ILE A 88 6.51 -6.57 -9.82
C ILE A 88 7.15 -6.32 -11.19
N GLY A 89 8.14 -5.41 -11.30
CA GLY A 89 8.84 -5.14 -12.55
C GLY A 89 8.11 -4.24 -13.55
N GLU A 90 6.95 -3.68 -13.17
CA GLU A 90 6.12 -2.86 -14.06
C GLU A 90 5.94 -1.44 -13.53
N ARG A 91 6.18 -0.44 -14.40
CA ARG A 91 6.06 0.98 -14.08
C ARG A 91 4.81 1.63 -14.70
N ASP A 92 4.30 1.06 -15.77
CA ASP A 92 3.05 1.50 -16.38
C ASP A 92 1.89 1.18 -15.43
N PRO A 93 1.01 2.14 -15.08
CA PRO A 93 0.00 1.94 -14.05
C PRO A 93 -0.98 0.81 -14.34
N GLU A 94 -1.41 0.67 -15.59
CA GLU A 94 -2.35 -0.39 -15.99
C GLU A 94 -1.69 -1.76 -15.88
N ARG A 95 -0.51 -1.91 -16.46
CA ARG A 95 0.26 -3.18 -16.40
C ARG A 95 0.67 -3.50 -14.98
N ALA A 96 1.05 -2.49 -14.18
CA ALA A 96 1.38 -2.65 -12.78
C ALA A 96 0.18 -3.17 -11.97
N ALA A 97 -1.00 -2.56 -12.17
CA ALA A 97 -2.22 -3.01 -11.51
C ALA A 97 -2.57 -4.45 -11.92
N ASP A 98 -2.50 -4.79 -13.21
CA ASP A 98 -2.77 -6.14 -13.71
C ASP A 98 -1.79 -7.16 -13.12
N ALA A 99 -0.49 -6.87 -13.13
CA ALA A 99 0.52 -7.75 -12.57
C ALA A 99 0.36 -7.96 -11.05
N LEU A 100 -0.05 -6.93 -10.29
CA LEU A 100 -0.39 -7.07 -8.87
C LEU A 100 -1.59 -8.00 -8.67
N LEU A 101 -2.64 -7.86 -9.50
CA LEU A 101 -3.81 -8.74 -9.45
C LEU A 101 -3.45 -10.19 -9.84
N GLU A 102 -2.57 -10.39 -10.81
CA GLU A 102 -2.05 -11.71 -11.19
C GLU A 102 -1.20 -12.33 -10.07
N ALA A 103 -0.44 -11.51 -9.34
CA ALA A 103 0.32 -11.93 -8.16
C ALA A 103 -0.57 -12.31 -6.96
N GLY A 104 -1.89 -12.15 -7.06
CA GLY A 104 -2.86 -12.60 -6.07
C GLY A 104 -3.51 -11.49 -5.26
N VAL A 105 -3.18 -10.22 -5.47
CA VAL A 105 -3.85 -9.08 -4.84
C VAL A 105 -5.30 -8.97 -5.34
N GLU A 106 -6.23 -8.53 -4.51
CA GLU A 106 -7.65 -8.34 -4.88
C GLU A 106 -7.94 -6.89 -5.30
N LEU A 107 -7.21 -5.93 -4.71
CA LEU A 107 -7.29 -4.50 -5.01
C LEU A 107 -5.88 -3.93 -5.16
N ALA A 108 -5.53 -3.52 -6.37
CA ALA A 108 -4.30 -2.81 -6.68
C ALA A 108 -4.57 -1.31 -6.77
N ILE A 109 -3.78 -0.50 -6.07
CA ILE A 109 -3.87 0.97 -6.09
C ILE A 109 -2.51 1.54 -6.50
N VAL A 110 -2.46 2.20 -7.65
CA VAL A 110 -1.25 2.79 -8.22
C VAL A 110 -1.36 4.31 -8.20
N LYS A 111 -0.57 4.94 -7.35
CA LYS A 111 -0.44 6.40 -7.26
C LYS A 111 0.43 6.91 -8.41
N GLN A 112 -0.03 7.92 -9.14
CA GLN A 112 0.62 8.43 -10.35
C GLN A 112 1.12 9.88 -10.19
N GLY A 113 1.21 10.38 -8.97
CA GLY A 113 1.57 11.77 -8.70
C GLY A 113 0.54 12.74 -9.29
N LEU A 114 0.97 13.65 -10.14
CA LEU A 114 0.11 14.65 -10.77
C LEU A 114 -0.90 14.07 -11.79
N GLU A 115 -0.72 12.84 -12.19
CA GLU A 115 -1.67 12.13 -13.09
C GLU A 115 -2.80 11.44 -12.32
N GLY A 116 -2.79 11.50 -10.97
CA GLY A 116 -3.86 10.98 -10.13
C GLY A 116 -3.60 9.58 -9.59
N THR A 117 -4.63 8.76 -9.53
CA THR A 117 -4.58 7.41 -8.94
C THR A 117 -5.42 6.44 -9.77
N LEU A 118 -4.84 5.30 -10.11
CA LEU A 118 -5.54 4.15 -10.67
C LEU A 118 -5.81 3.14 -9.54
N ALA A 119 -7.05 2.67 -9.43
CA ALA A 119 -7.42 1.55 -8.57
C ALA A 119 -8.13 0.49 -9.39
N LYS A 120 -7.74 -0.77 -9.22
CA LYS A 120 -8.22 -1.87 -10.04
C LYS A 120 -8.47 -3.12 -9.21
N THR A 121 -9.61 -3.75 -9.46
CA THR A 121 -9.92 -5.12 -9.04
C THR A 121 -10.08 -5.98 -10.31
N ARG A 122 -10.43 -7.26 -10.18
CA ARG A 122 -10.71 -8.11 -11.35
C ARG A 122 -11.97 -7.67 -12.12
N THR A 123 -12.87 -6.90 -11.51
CA THR A 123 -14.18 -6.54 -12.06
C THR A 123 -14.43 -5.05 -12.12
N GLU A 124 -13.61 -4.24 -11.49
CA GLU A 124 -13.81 -2.80 -11.37
C GLU A 124 -12.52 -2.04 -11.62
N ARG A 125 -12.62 -0.92 -12.31
CA ARG A 125 -11.51 0.00 -12.60
C ARG A 125 -11.95 1.42 -12.30
N VAL A 126 -11.19 2.12 -11.48
CA VAL A 126 -11.40 3.53 -11.14
C VAL A 126 -10.12 4.30 -11.42
N GLU A 127 -10.24 5.35 -12.18
CA GLU A 127 -9.16 6.32 -12.37
C GLU A 127 -9.61 7.67 -11.83
N MET A 128 -8.87 8.17 -10.83
CA MET A 128 -9.20 9.40 -10.14
C MET A 128 -8.14 10.45 -10.48
N PRO A 129 -8.52 11.58 -11.08
CA PRO A 129 -7.57 12.68 -11.32
C PRO A 129 -7.06 13.24 -9.99
N VAL A 130 -5.89 13.88 -10.04
CA VAL A 130 -5.35 14.54 -8.85
C VAL A 130 -6.27 15.68 -8.41
N THR A 131 -6.46 15.79 -7.09
CA THR A 131 -7.03 17.01 -6.51
C THR A 131 -5.96 18.09 -6.55
N SER A 132 -6.15 19.11 -7.40
CA SER A 132 -5.18 20.18 -7.59
C SER A 132 -5.08 21.02 -6.31
N VAL A 133 -3.87 21.06 -5.73
CA VAL A 133 -3.53 21.88 -4.57
C VAL A 133 -2.13 22.45 -4.77
N GLU A 134 -1.84 23.60 -4.14
CA GLU A 134 -0.47 24.07 -4.02
C GLU A 134 0.28 23.18 -3.01
N THR A 135 1.21 22.38 -3.52
CA THR A 135 1.98 21.46 -2.67
C THR A 135 3.04 22.23 -1.88
N LYS A 136 2.97 22.14 -0.56
CA LYS A 136 3.94 22.72 0.38
C LYS A 136 4.86 21.68 1.00
N ASN A 137 4.30 20.52 1.34
CA ASN A 137 5.03 19.41 1.92
C ASN A 137 4.36 18.08 1.56
N GLY A 138 5.10 17.17 0.93
CA GLY A 138 4.57 15.84 0.57
C GLY A 138 4.64 14.80 1.70
N LEU A 139 5.28 15.13 2.83
CA LEU A 139 5.41 14.20 3.95
C LEU A 139 4.06 13.95 4.62
N GLY A 140 3.73 12.68 4.86
CA GLY A 140 2.45 12.28 5.46
C GLY A 140 1.27 12.19 4.48
N ALA A 141 1.42 12.66 3.22
CA ALA A 141 0.34 12.56 2.23
C ALA A 141 -0.02 11.10 1.91
N GLY A 142 0.97 10.21 1.87
CA GLY A 142 0.78 8.77 1.70
C GLY A 142 0.02 8.15 2.86
N ASP A 143 0.34 8.55 4.10
CA ASP A 143 -0.32 8.05 5.31
C ASP A 143 -1.78 8.53 5.38
N ALA A 144 -2.04 9.80 5.04
CA ALA A 144 -3.40 10.33 4.95
C ALA A 144 -4.23 9.62 3.88
N PHE A 145 -3.64 9.37 2.71
CA PHE A 145 -4.25 8.58 1.64
C PHE A 145 -4.59 7.17 2.15
N GLY A 146 -3.63 6.48 2.78
CA GLY A 146 -3.81 5.14 3.33
C GLY A 146 -4.88 5.09 4.42
N GLY A 147 -4.90 6.05 5.33
CA GLY A 147 -5.92 6.18 6.37
C GLY A 147 -7.33 6.31 5.78
N ALA A 148 -7.50 7.10 4.72
CA ALA A 148 -8.78 7.23 4.03
C ALA A 148 -9.18 5.95 3.28
N ILE A 149 -8.22 5.20 2.70
CA ILE A 149 -8.48 3.86 2.13
C ILE A 149 -9.01 2.92 3.23
N CYS A 150 -8.34 2.87 4.39
CA CYS A 150 -8.78 2.05 5.51
C CYS A 150 -10.22 2.40 5.93
N HIS A 151 -10.52 3.69 6.07
CA HIS A 151 -11.86 4.15 6.43
C HIS A 151 -12.92 3.74 5.40
N GLY A 152 -12.64 3.93 4.10
CA GLY A 152 -13.55 3.55 3.03
C GLY A 152 -13.84 2.05 3.00
N LEU A 153 -12.81 1.22 3.15
CA LEU A 153 -12.93 -0.23 3.19
C LEU A 153 -13.76 -0.71 4.39
N LEU A 154 -13.52 -0.15 5.58
CA LEU A 154 -14.29 -0.47 6.79
C LEU A 154 -15.73 -0.01 6.73
N SER A 155 -15.98 1.11 6.06
CA SER A 155 -17.33 1.69 5.90
C SER A 155 -18.11 1.08 4.74
N GLY A 156 -17.52 0.15 3.98
CA GLY A 156 -18.16 -0.47 2.82
C GLY A 156 -18.49 0.53 1.69
N TRP A 157 -17.67 1.59 1.54
CA TRP A 157 -17.87 2.54 0.45
C TRP A 157 -17.56 1.92 -0.92
N SER A 158 -18.15 2.48 -1.99
CA SER A 158 -17.74 2.15 -3.35
C SER A 158 -16.24 2.44 -3.55
N LEU A 159 -15.61 1.73 -4.49
CA LEU A 159 -14.21 1.95 -4.82
C LEU A 159 -13.96 3.41 -5.22
N GLU A 160 -14.83 3.96 -6.08
CA GLU A 160 -14.74 5.35 -6.53
C GLU A 160 -14.76 6.35 -5.37
N LYS A 161 -15.73 6.21 -4.43
CA LYS A 161 -15.82 7.07 -3.25
C LYS A 161 -14.58 6.94 -2.36
N THR A 162 -14.09 5.72 -2.19
CA THR A 162 -12.90 5.44 -1.38
C THR A 162 -11.67 6.12 -1.96
N ILE A 163 -11.43 5.98 -3.27
CA ILE A 163 -10.27 6.58 -3.95
C ILE A 163 -10.38 8.11 -3.99
N PHE A 164 -11.59 8.65 -4.21
CA PHE A 164 -11.81 10.10 -4.15
C PHE A 164 -11.44 10.66 -2.77
N ALA A 165 -11.93 10.06 -1.69
CA ALA A 165 -11.64 10.48 -0.32
C ALA A 165 -10.14 10.35 -0.02
N ALA A 166 -9.49 9.28 -0.45
CA ALA A 166 -8.07 9.06 -0.25
C ALA A 166 -7.21 10.11 -1.00
N SER A 167 -7.53 10.38 -2.27
CA SER A 167 -6.85 11.41 -3.07
C SER A 167 -7.02 12.80 -2.45
N THR A 168 -8.21 13.11 -1.96
CA THR A 168 -8.50 14.37 -1.27
C THR A 168 -7.73 14.49 0.04
N ALA A 169 -7.69 13.44 0.86
CA ALA A 169 -6.94 13.44 2.13
C ALA A 169 -5.43 13.67 1.89
N GLY A 170 -4.84 12.98 0.92
CA GLY A 170 -3.44 13.18 0.54
C GLY A 170 -3.16 14.60 0.05
N ALA A 171 -4.06 15.17 -0.76
CA ALA A 171 -3.95 16.54 -1.26
C ALA A 171 -4.03 17.57 -0.12
N ILE A 172 -4.95 17.41 0.82
CA ILE A 172 -5.08 18.30 1.99
C ILE A 172 -3.77 18.32 2.78
N VAL A 173 -3.18 17.15 3.09
CA VAL A 173 -1.91 17.08 3.82
C VAL A 173 -0.79 17.71 3.01
N SER A 174 -0.69 17.43 1.71
CA SER A 174 0.33 18.04 0.83
C SER A 174 0.27 19.55 0.75
N SER A 175 -0.89 20.16 0.98
CA SER A 175 -1.08 21.62 0.95
C SER A 175 -0.68 22.32 2.26
N ARG A 176 -0.26 21.58 3.28
CA ARG A 176 0.11 22.11 4.61
C ARG A 176 1.61 21.94 4.87
N LEU A 177 2.11 22.65 5.87
CA LEU A 177 3.49 22.47 6.34
C LEU A 177 3.61 21.31 7.33
N GLU A 178 2.55 21.05 8.08
CA GLU A 178 2.45 19.92 9.01
C GLU A 178 2.16 18.63 8.25
N CYS A 179 2.77 17.52 8.69
CA CYS A 179 2.55 16.18 8.09
C CYS A 179 1.26 15.52 8.59
N SER A 180 0.54 16.11 9.54
CA SER A 180 -0.76 15.65 10.03
C SER A 180 -1.63 16.83 10.44
N THR A 181 -2.93 16.62 10.55
CA THR A 181 -3.91 17.64 10.97
C THR A 181 -4.55 17.25 12.28
#